data_dd5daed9b111b7ba33071510394d7a57
#
_entry.id   dd5daed9b111b7ba33071510394d7a57
#
_cell.length_a   1.000
_cell.length_b   1.000
_cell.length_c   1.000
_cell.angle_alpha   90.00
_cell.angle_beta   90.00
_cell.angle_gamma   90.00
#
_symmetry.space_group_name_H-M   'P 1'
#
loop_
_entity.id
_entity.type
_entity.pdbx_description
1 polymer ?
#
loop_
_entity_poly.entity_id
_entity_poly.type
_entity_poly.pdbx_seq_one_letter_code
_entity_poly.pdbx_strand_id
1 'polypeptide(L)'
;AVSQAKANYYNLQGTVPALKNSITQTENALCTLLCEAPHPISRGAFNADNFPAQYAIGMPVQLLANRPDVHAAEMKIAAAFYGVNIAKSAFYPSLNITAQGSWTNNAGMIVNPGKILATLLGSITQPLFTNGKLKANLKISQLQYEATQNDFKSTLLKAGQEVSNALAQYQAAAQKEEACKKQVDELTTALDNTKMLFQHSTGTSYLETLTAQQSLIQVQLSLISDKFDKVQAAINLYQAL
;
A
#
# COMPACT_ATOMS: atom_id res chain seq x y z
N ALA A 1 41.53 -19.48 19.63
CA ALA A 1 40.48 -18.96 20.52
C ALA A 1 40.49 -17.44 20.63
N VAL A 2 41.59 -16.80 21.08
CA VAL A 2 41.68 -15.32 21.23
C VAL A 2 41.45 -14.59 19.89
N SER A 3 42.09 -15.03 18.82
CA SER A 3 41.92 -14.41 17.48
C SER A 3 40.49 -14.52 17.00
N GLN A 4 39.81 -15.64 17.25
CA GLN A 4 38.41 -15.85 16.89
C GLN A 4 37.45 -14.91 17.67
N ALA A 5 37.70 -14.75 18.99
CA ALA A 5 36.93 -13.82 19.81
C ALA A 5 37.11 -12.36 19.34
N LYS A 6 38.36 -11.96 18.99
CA LYS A 6 38.62 -10.63 18.40
C LYS A 6 37.94 -10.46 17.04
N ALA A 7 37.95 -11.46 16.18
CA ALA A 7 37.28 -11.40 14.90
C ALA A 7 35.74 -11.20 15.06
N ASN A 8 35.12 -11.94 15.97
CA ASN A 8 33.72 -11.78 16.30
C ASN A 8 33.39 -10.39 16.88
N TYR A 9 34.25 -9.87 17.76
CA TYR A 9 34.12 -8.53 18.30
C TYR A 9 34.15 -7.46 17.21
N TYR A 10 35.13 -7.51 16.31
CA TYR A 10 35.22 -6.55 15.19
C TYR A 10 34.08 -6.69 14.20
N ASN A 11 33.58 -7.89 13.96
CA ASN A 11 32.37 -8.10 13.14
C ASN A 11 31.15 -7.40 13.75
N LEU A 12 30.87 -7.62 15.05
CA LEU A 12 29.79 -6.94 15.76
C LEU A 12 30.00 -5.42 15.82
N GLN A 13 31.24 -4.97 16.06
CA GLN A 13 31.57 -3.55 16.04
C GLN A 13 31.30 -2.92 14.66
N GLY A 14 31.52 -3.64 13.56
CA GLY A 14 31.23 -3.19 12.21
C GLY A 14 29.72 -3.08 11.90
N THR A 15 28.86 -3.85 12.58
CA THR A 15 27.40 -3.77 12.35
C THR A 15 26.77 -2.53 12.99
N VAL A 16 27.35 -1.98 14.05
CA VAL A 16 26.81 -0.81 14.77
C VAL A 16 26.74 0.45 13.89
N PRO A 17 27.80 0.83 13.14
CA PRO A 17 27.72 1.97 12.21
C PRO A 17 26.68 1.77 11.10
N ALA A 18 26.53 0.55 10.59
CA ALA A 18 25.55 0.23 9.56
C ALA A 18 24.11 0.43 10.08
N LEU A 19 23.83 -0.04 11.30
CA LEU A 19 22.53 0.18 11.96
C LEU A 19 22.26 1.67 12.22
N LYS A 20 23.26 2.41 12.72
CA LYS A 20 23.13 3.86 12.92
C LYS A 20 22.82 4.59 11.61
N ASN A 21 23.50 4.23 10.53
CA ASN A 21 23.22 4.80 9.22
C ASN A 21 21.79 4.50 8.74
N SER A 22 21.31 3.25 8.88
CA SER A 22 19.94 2.87 8.54
C SER A 22 18.90 3.66 9.36
N ILE A 23 19.18 3.89 10.65
CA ILE A 23 18.33 4.73 11.50
C ILE A 23 18.26 6.15 10.95
N THR A 24 19.40 6.78 10.68
CA THR A 24 19.44 8.15 10.13
C THR A 24 18.73 8.26 8.78
N GLN A 25 18.89 7.25 7.89
CA GLN A 25 18.18 7.23 6.62
C GLN A 25 16.66 7.14 6.81
N THR A 26 16.20 6.32 7.77
CA THR A 26 14.77 6.19 8.08
C THR A 26 14.20 7.47 8.70
N GLU A 27 14.97 8.12 9.61
CA GLU A 27 14.58 9.42 10.17
C GLU A 27 14.47 10.50 9.09
N ASN A 28 15.44 10.58 8.19
CA ASN A 28 15.40 11.53 7.06
C ASN A 28 14.21 11.26 6.12
N ALA A 29 13.90 10.00 5.85
CA ALA A 29 12.73 9.63 5.06
C ALA A 29 11.42 10.06 5.75
N LEU A 30 11.34 9.89 7.06
CA LEU A 30 10.16 10.33 7.84
C LEU A 30 10.04 11.85 7.87
N CYS A 31 11.14 12.59 8.09
CA CYS A 31 11.15 14.06 8.01
C CYS A 31 10.71 14.55 6.63
N THR A 32 11.13 13.86 5.56
CA THR A 32 10.69 14.20 4.20
C THR A 32 9.18 14.01 4.02
N LEU A 33 8.60 12.94 4.58
CA LEU A 33 7.15 12.71 4.56
C LEU A 33 6.37 13.77 5.35
N LEU A 34 6.97 14.28 6.45
CA LEU A 34 6.40 15.36 7.26
C LEU A 34 6.65 16.76 6.69
N CYS A 35 7.38 16.86 5.57
CA CYS A 35 7.82 18.14 4.98
C CYS A 35 8.69 18.99 5.95
N GLU A 36 9.49 18.33 6.78
CA GLU A 36 10.39 18.96 7.74
C GLU A 36 11.86 18.79 7.35
N ALA A 37 12.73 19.68 7.85
CA ALA A 37 14.17 19.53 7.68
C ALA A 37 14.67 18.30 8.48
N PRO A 38 15.71 17.57 8.01
CA PRO A 38 16.26 16.43 8.73
C PRO A 38 16.64 16.76 10.17
N HIS A 39 16.08 16.04 11.13
CA HIS A 39 16.38 16.16 12.55
C HIS A 39 16.24 14.80 13.27
N PRO A 40 16.90 14.59 14.40
CA PRO A 40 16.73 13.38 15.20
C PRO A 40 15.30 13.29 15.76
N ILE A 41 14.66 12.12 15.60
CA ILE A 41 13.29 11.90 16.05
C ILE A 41 13.31 11.27 17.45
N SER A 42 12.53 11.85 18.39
CA SER A 42 12.33 11.29 19.73
C SER A 42 11.59 9.95 19.64
N ARG A 43 12.16 8.91 20.27
CA ARG A 43 11.64 7.54 20.22
C ARG A 43 11.10 7.13 21.58
N GLY A 44 9.93 6.50 21.57
CA GLY A 44 9.39 5.81 22.75
C GLY A 44 9.96 4.39 22.91
N ALA A 45 9.54 3.69 23.97
CA ALA A 45 9.84 2.27 24.13
C ALA A 45 9.06 1.44 23.09
N PHE A 46 9.75 0.51 22.45
CA PHE A 46 9.12 -0.43 21.51
C PHE A 46 8.39 -1.54 22.26
N ASN A 47 7.06 -1.52 22.21
CA ASN A 47 6.20 -2.54 22.77
C ASN A 47 5.59 -3.38 21.66
N ALA A 48 6.21 -4.50 21.32
CA ALA A 48 5.70 -5.45 20.32
C ALA A 48 4.45 -6.21 20.78
N ASP A 49 4.13 -6.17 22.08
CA ASP A 49 3.03 -6.95 22.69
C ASP A 49 1.66 -6.27 22.58
N ASN A 50 1.59 -5.05 22.04
CA ASN A 50 0.33 -4.31 21.85
C ASN A 50 -0.53 -4.83 20.68
N PHE A 51 -0.03 -5.79 19.91
CA PHE A 51 -0.77 -6.38 18.80
C PHE A 51 -1.44 -7.69 19.24
N PRO A 52 -2.72 -7.93 18.84
CA PRO A 52 -3.42 -9.17 19.22
C PRO A 52 -2.66 -10.39 18.75
N ALA A 53 -2.62 -11.43 19.59
CA ALA A 53 -1.91 -12.68 19.27
C ALA A 53 -2.53 -13.43 18.08
N GLN A 54 -3.84 -13.24 17.85
CA GLN A 54 -4.56 -13.83 16.72
C GLN A 54 -5.59 -12.85 16.17
N TYR A 55 -5.63 -12.70 14.86
CA TYR A 55 -6.73 -12.06 14.17
C TYR A 55 -7.77 -13.12 13.78
N ALA A 56 -9.05 -12.80 13.98
CA ALA A 56 -10.12 -13.72 13.63
C ALA A 56 -10.09 -14.02 12.12
N ILE A 57 -10.12 -15.30 11.80
CA ILE A 57 -10.14 -15.79 10.41
C ILE A 57 -11.56 -15.59 9.88
N GLY A 58 -11.77 -14.55 9.14
CA GLY A 58 -13.04 -14.27 8.47
C GLY A 58 -12.98 -12.91 7.85
N MET A 59 -12.94 -12.84 6.53
CA MET A 59 -12.96 -11.60 5.79
C MET A 59 -14.41 -11.28 5.46
N PRO A 60 -15.10 -10.39 6.21
CA PRO A 60 -16.39 -9.92 5.77
C PRO A 60 -16.20 -9.18 4.46
N VAL A 61 -16.92 -9.58 3.42
CA VAL A 61 -16.95 -8.86 2.12
C VAL A 61 -17.23 -7.36 2.31
N GLN A 62 -17.88 -7.00 3.40
CA GLN A 62 -18.16 -5.63 3.83
C GLN A 62 -16.88 -4.80 4.09
N LEU A 63 -15.78 -5.39 4.56
CA LEU A 63 -14.52 -4.66 4.74
C LEU A 63 -13.88 -4.29 3.39
N LEU A 64 -13.99 -5.17 2.40
CA LEU A 64 -13.51 -4.88 1.05
C LEU A 64 -14.31 -3.76 0.38
N ALA A 65 -15.59 -3.59 0.71
CA ALA A 65 -16.43 -2.52 0.17
C ALA A 65 -15.99 -1.12 0.66
N ASN A 66 -15.32 -1.02 1.80
CA ASN A 66 -14.83 0.25 2.34
C ASN A 66 -13.47 0.68 1.75
N ARG A 67 -12.81 -0.18 0.99
CA ARG A 67 -11.52 0.13 0.37
C ARG A 67 -11.67 1.18 -0.72
N PRO A 68 -10.85 2.23 -0.71
CA PRO A 68 -10.95 3.33 -1.70
C PRO A 68 -10.67 2.88 -3.13
N ASP A 69 -9.82 1.87 -3.35
CA ASP A 69 -9.51 1.31 -4.67
C ASP A 69 -10.69 0.52 -5.26
N VAL A 70 -11.39 -0.26 -4.43
CA VAL A 70 -12.61 -0.97 -4.82
C VAL A 70 -13.73 0.01 -5.13
N HIS A 71 -13.92 1.03 -4.30
CA HIS A 71 -14.91 2.09 -4.55
C HIS A 71 -14.60 2.89 -5.82
N ALA A 72 -13.32 3.21 -6.06
CA ALA A 72 -12.91 3.87 -7.30
C ALA A 72 -13.19 3.00 -8.54
N ALA A 73 -12.99 1.69 -8.45
CA ALA A 73 -13.30 0.77 -9.53
C ALA A 73 -14.83 0.66 -9.77
N GLU A 74 -15.65 0.70 -8.72
CA GLU A 74 -17.11 0.77 -8.82
C GLU A 74 -17.56 2.05 -9.53
N MET A 75 -17.01 3.21 -9.18
CA MET A 75 -17.33 4.47 -9.84
C MET A 75 -16.92 4.46 -11.32
N LYS A 76 -15.85 3.74 -11.70
CA LYS A 76 -15.48 3.56 -13.12
C LYS A 76 -16.53 2.74 -13.88
N ILE A 77 -17.14 1.73 -13.27
CA ILE A 77 -18.25 0.98 -13.90
C ILE A 77 -19.44 1.92 -14.14
N ALA A 78 -19.80 2.72 -13.14
CA ALA A 78 -20.88 3.70 -13.28
C ALA A 78 -20.60 4.68 -14.43
N ALA A 79 -19.39 5.21 -14.52
CA ALA A 79 -18.96 6.10 -15.59
C ALA A 79 -19.04 5.42 -16.97
N ALA A 80 -18.58 4.17 -17.10
CA ALA A 80 -18.65 3.41 -18.34
C ALA A 80 -20.12 3.10 -18.74
N PHE A 81 -21.00 2.82 -17.78
CA PHE A 81 -22.43 2.65 -18.01
C PHE A 81 -23.06 3.92 -18.59
N TYR A 82 -22.77 5.08 -18.00
CA TYR A 82 -23.23 6.35 -18.56
C TYR A 82 -22.62 6.64 -19.94
N GLY A 83 -21.38 6.19 -20.21
CA GLY A 83 -20.76 6.24 -21.53
C GLY A 83 -21.57 5.49 -22.59
N VAL A 84 -22.08 4.29 -22.26
CA VAL A 84 -23.01 3.55 -23.15
C VAL A 84 -24.30 4.32 -23.37
N ASN A 85 -24.86 4.95 -22.36
CA ASN A 85 -26.08 5.74 -22.48
C ASN A 85 -25.85 6.99 -23.34
N ILE A 86 -24.69 7.66 -23.22
CA ILE A 86 -24.30 8.75 -24.11
C ILE A 86 -24.20 8.27 -25.57
N ALA A 87 -23.57 7.11 -25.81
CA ALA A 87 -23.48 6.56 -27.15
C ALA A 87 -24.87 6.19 -27.71
N LYS A 88 -25.82 5.74 -26.88
CA LYS A 88 -27.21 5.52 -27.25
C LYS A 88 -27.95 6.83 -27.54
N SER A 89 -27.72 7.88 -26.76
CA SER A 89 -28.38 9.18 -26.96
C SER A 89 -28.03 9.82 -28.30
N ALA A 90 -26.85 9.51 -28.85
CA ALA A 90 -26.44 9.98 -30.17
C ALA A 90 -27.34 9.48 -31.34
N PHE A 91 -28.18 8.48 -31.10
CA PHE A 91 -29.19 8.02 -32.10
C PHE A 91 -30.48 8.84 -32.07
N TYR A 92 -30.68 9.69 -31.05
CA TYR A 92 -31.84 10.55 -30.92
C TYR A 92 -31.55 11.95 -31.46
N PRO A 93 -32.61 12.72 -31.85
CA PRO A 93 -32.45 14.11 -32.27
C PRO A 93 -31.82 14.96 -31.14
N SER A 94 -30.86 15.81 -31.48
CA SER A 94 -30.32 16.82 -30.58
C SER A 94 -31.06 18.14 -30.74
N LEU A 95 -31.47 18.75 -29.62
CA LEU A 95 -32.05 20.07 -29.55
C LEU A 95 -30.96 21.06 -29.16
N ASN A 96 -30.63 21.98 -30.07
CA ASN A 96 -29.70 23.07 -29.80
C ASN A 96 -30.48 24.38 -29.68
N ILE A 97 -30.32 25.05 -28.55
CA ILE A 97 -30.88 26.39 -28.30
C ILE A 97 -29.71 27.36 -28.23
N THR A 98 -29.68 28.31 -29.17
CA THR A 98 -28.64 29.35 -29.20
C THR A 98 -29.31 30.69 -28.88
N ALA A 99 -28.84 31.35 -27.83
CA ALA A 99 -29.21 32.72 -27.48
C ALA A 99 -28.04 33.65 -27.80
N GLN A 100 -28.26 34.65 -28.64
CA GLN A 100 -27.26 35.61 -29.01
C GLN A 100 -27.77 37.01 -28.70
N GLY A 101 -27.06 37.74 -27.87
CA GLY A 101 -27.27 39.19 -27.66
C GLY A 101 -26.20 39.98 -28.38
N SER A 102 -26.56 40.92 -29.22
CA SER A 102 -25.62 41.86 -29.84
C SER A 102 -26.06 43.28 -29.59
N TRP A 103 -25.07 44.12 -29.33
CA TRP A 103 -25.26 45.56 -29.23
C TRP A 103 -24.76 46.20 -30.51
N THR A 104 -25.67 46.81 -31.32
CA THR A 104 -25.26 47.48 -32.54
C THR A 104 -25.34 49.00 -32.33
N ASN A 105 -24.19 49.66 -32.42
CA ASN A 105 -24.10 51.10 -32.52
C ASN A 105 -23.98 51.46 -34.01
N ASN A 106 -24.99 52.08 -34.57
CA ASN A 106 -24.97 52.49 -35.96
C ASN A 106 -23.99 53.66 -36.11
N ALA A 107 -23.01 53.53 -36.97
CA ALA A 107 -21.90 54.45 -37.27
C ALA A 107 -22.16 55.96 -36.94
N GLY A 108 -21.52 56.46 -35.91
CA GLY A 108 -21.14 57.87 -35.86
C GLY A 108 -22.18 58.92 -35.43
N MET A 109 -23.35 58.52 -35.02
CA MET A 109 -24.35 59.48 -34.50
C MET A 109 -24.89 59.04 -33.15
N ILE A 110 -24.57 59.81 -32.09
CA ILE A 110 -25.08 59.65 -30.73
C ILE A 110 -26.55 60.05 -30.68
N VAL A 111 -27.45 59.25 -31.23
CA VAL A 111 -28.89 59.59 -31.19
C VAL A 111 -29.79 58.38 -30.92
N ASN A 112 -29.30 57.29 -30.36
CA ASN A 112 -30.17 56.35 -29.65
C ASN A 112 -29.33 55.41 -28.77
N PRO A 113 -29.72 55.16 -27.51
CA PRO A 113 -29.15 54.09 -26.73
C PRO A 113 -29.39 52.80 -27.50
N GLY A 114 -28.32 52.12 -27.95
CA GLY A 114 -28.27 51.03 -28.89
C GLY A 114 -29.40 50.03 -28.74
N LYS A 115 -30.00 49.63 -29.88
CA LYS A 115 -30.97 48.57 -29.90
C LYS A 115 -30.28 47.28 -29.48
N ILE A 116 -30.68 46.70 -28.35
CA ILE A 116 -30.30 45.36 -27.95
C ILE A 116 -31.06 44.38 -28.83
N LEU A 117 -30.36 43.73 -29.75
CA LEU A 117 -30.91 42.62 -30.53
C LEU A 117 -30.66 41.33 -29.77
N ALA A 118 -31.72 40.74 -29.22
CA ALA A 118 -31.66 39.40 -28.66
C ALA A 118 -32.30 38.46 -29.69
N THR A 119 -31.50 37.47 -30.15
CA THR A 119 -31.96 36.45 -31.05
C THR A 119 -31.97 35.10 -30.35
N LEU A 120 -33.12 34.44 -30.27
CA LEU A 120 -33.27 33.09 -29.78
C LEU A 120 -33.56 32.16 -30.95
N LEU A 121 -32.65 31.21 -31.21
CA LEU A 121 -32.80 30.20 -32.27
C LEU A 121 -32.83 28.82 -31.67
N GLY A 122 -33.88 28.04 -31.97
CA GLY A 122 -33.95 26.62 -31.67
C GLY A 122 -33.75 25.81 -32.94
N SER A 123 -32.84 24.85 -32.93
CA SER A 123 -32.65 23.90 -34.02
C SER A 123 -32.69 22.46 -33.54
N ILE A 124 -33.38 21.57 -34.28
CA ILE A 124 -33.38 20.13 -34.04
C ILE A 124 -32.55 19.48 -35.15
N THR A 125 -31.54 18.71 -34.77
CA THR A 125 -30.66 18.03 -35.72
C THR A 125 -30.66 16.54 -35.45
N GLN A 126 -30.87 15.69 -36.45
CA GLN A 126 -30.75 14.24 -36.36
C GLN A 126 -29.89 13.71 -37.49
N PRO A 127 -28.76 13.04 -37.21
CA PRO A 127 -27.94 12.41 -38.24
C PRO A 127 -28.62 11.12 -38.73
N LEU A 128 -29.03 11.06 -40.00
CA LEU A 128 -29.65 9.87 -40.60
C LEU A 128 -28.61 8.92 -41.23
N PHE A 129 -27.54 9.45 -41.80
CA PHE A 129 -26.47 8.69 -42.46
C PHE A 129 -25.12 9.04 -41.85
N THR A 130 -24.53 8.09 -41.14
CA THR A 130 -23.25 8.26 -40.43
C THR A 130 -22.17 7.24 -40.81
N ASN A 131 -22.31 6.56 -41.95
CA ASN A 131 -21.38 5.51 -42.41
C ASN A 131 -21.06 4.46 -41.33
N GLY A 132 -22.04 4.09 -40.51
CA GLY A 132 -21.86 3.11 -39.43
C GLY A 132 -21.17 3.65 -38.16
N LYS A 133 -20.74 4.92 -38.13
CA LYS A 133 -20.00 5.51 -36.99
C LYS A 133 -20.75 5.42 -35.67
N LEU A 134 -22.05 5.67 -35.63
CA LEU A 134 -22.86 5.57 -34.42
C LEU A 134 -22.94 4.14 -33.88
N LYS A 135 -23.12 3.14 -34.77
CA LYS A 135 -23.11 1.72 -34.37
C LYS A 135 -21.74 1.29 -33.84
N ALA A 136 -20.66 1.72 -34.49
CA ALA A 136 -19.31 1.42 -34.07
C ALA A 136 -19.04 2.04 -32.68
N ASN A 137 -19.36 3.32 -32.46
CA ASN A 137 -19.20 3.98 -31.18
C ASN A 137 -19.99 3.31 -30.06
N LEU A 138 -21.25 2.92 -30.33
CA LEU A 138 -22.05 2.19 -29.35
C LEU A 138 -21.41 0.84 -29.01
N LYS A 139 -20.91 0.10 -29.99
CA LYS A 139 -20.24 -1.19 -29.77
C LYS A 139 -18.95 -1.02 -28.99
N ILE A 140 -18.16 0.02 -29.27
CA ILE A 140 -16.97 0.37 -28.53
C ILE A 140 -17.30 0.66 -27.05
N SER A 141 -18.33 1.50 -26.80
CA SER A 141 -18.77 1.84 -25.44
C SER A 141 -19.25 0.61 -24.66
N GLN A 142 -19.96 -0.32 -25.34
CA GLN A 142 -20.39 -1.59 -24.72
C GLN A 142 -19.21 -2.48 -24.34
N LEU A 143 -18.23 -2.65 -25.23
CA LEU A 143 -17.02 -3.42 -24.95
C LEU A 143 -16.18 -2.78 -23.83
N GLN A 144 -16.14 -1.46 -23.79
CA GLN A 144 -15.46 -0.73 -22.73
C GLN A 144 -16.14 -0.91 -21.38
N TYR A 145 -17.46 -0.97 -21.34
CA TYR A 145 -18.22 -1.32 -20.14
C TYR A 145 -17.94 -2.75 -19.67
N GLU A 146 -17.93 -3.74 -20.59
CA GLU A 146 -17.55 -5.12 -20.26
C GLU A 146 -16.11 -5.21 -19.73
N ALA A 147 -15.16 -4.51 -20.35
CA ALA A 147 -13.78 -4.44 -19.88
C ALA A 147 -13.69 -3.87 -18.45
N THR A 148 -14.40 -2.76 -18.20
CA THR A 148 -14.44 -2.15 -16.86
C THR A 148 -15.06 -3.07 -15.80
N GLN A 149 -16.06 -3.89 -16.15
CA GLN A 149 -16.59 -4.90 -15.25
C GLN A 149 -15.55 -5.99 -14.89
N ASN A 150 -14.75 -6.41 -15.88
CA ASN A 150 -13.68 -7.37 -15.63
C ASN A 150 -12.55 -6.77 -14.78
N ASP A 151 -12.22 -5.48 -15.00
CA ASP A 151 -11.27 -4.75 -14.18
C ASP A 151 -11.73 -4.65 -12.71
N PHE A 152 -13.01 -4.40 -12.49
CA PHE A 152 -13.59 -4.40 -11.14
C PHE A 152 -13.46 -5.76 -10.46
N LYS A 153 -13.82 -6.85 -11.17
CA LYS A 153 -13.65 -8.21 -10.65
C LYS A 153 -12.20 -8.49 -10.30
N SER A 154 -11.27 -8.07 -11.17
CA SER A 154 -9.82 -8.20 -10.93
C SER A 154 -9.39 -7.43 -9.69
N THR A 155 -9.86 -6.19 -9.51
CA THR A 155 -9.57 -5.36 -8.34
C THR A 155 -10.09 -6.00 -7.06
N LEU A 156 -11.31 -6.52 -7.07
CA LEU A 156 -11.90 -7.22 -5.92
C LEU A 156 -11.11 -8.48 -5.54
N LEU A 157 -10.72 -9.28 -6.54
CA LEU A 157 -9.91 -10.48 -6.30
C LEU A 157 -8.52 -10.14 -5.78
N LYS A 158 -7.88 -9.08 -6.29
CA LYS A 158 -6.59 -8.59 -5.80
C LYS A 158 -6.69 -8.12 -4.36
N ALA A 159 -7.71 -7.34 -4.02
CA ALA A 159 -7.96 -6.90 -2.65
C ALA A 159 -8.12 -8.11 -1.70
N GLY A 160 -8.87 -9.13 -2.09
CA GLY A 160 -9.01 -10.37 -1.33
C GLY A 160 -7.68 -11.13 -1.18
N GLN A 161 -6.88 -11.18 -2.25
CA GLN A 161 -5.55 -11.79 -2.23
C GLN A 161 -4.60 -11.05 -1.28
N GLU A 162 -4.58 -9.71 -1.31
CA GLU A 162 -3.74 -8.89 -0.44
C GLU A 162 -4.02 -9.15 1.04
N VAL A 163 -5.29 -9.16 1.44
CA VAL A 163 -5.66 -9.45 2.84
C VAL A 163 -5.31 -10.89 3.22
N SER A 164 -5.57 -11.86 2.33
CA SER A 164 -5.20 -13.26 2.58
C SER A 164 -3.68 -13.42 2.75
N ASN A 165 -2.90 -12.78 1.88
CA ASN A 165 -1.44 -12.80 1.97
C ASN A 165 -0.93 -12.13 3.25
N ALA A 166 -1.48 -10.96 3.61
CA ALA A 166 -1.11 -10.24 4.82
C ALA A 166 -1.44 -11.04 6.09
N LEU A 167 -2.59 -11.71 6.12
CA LEU A 167 -2.96 -12.60 7.23
C LEU A 167 -2.02 -13.79 7.36
N ALA A 168 -1.71 -14.46 6.23
CA ALA A 168 -0.76 -15.58 6.21
C ALA A 168 0.64 -15.13 6.64
N GLN A 169 1.10 -13.96 6.20
CA GLN A 169 2.38 -13.37 6.61
C GLN A 169 2.42 -13.09 8.11
N TYR A 170 1.34 -12.55 8.68
CA TYR A 170 1.24 -12.30 10.11
C TYR A 170 1.30 -13.60 10.92
N GLN A 171 0.55 -14.64 10.51
CA GLN A 171 0.56 -15.94 11.18
C GLN A 171 1.94 -16.60 11.12
N ALA A 172 2.59 -16.56 9.96
CA ALA A 172 3.95 -17.07 9.78
C ALA A 172 4.97 -16.31 10.66
N ALA A 173 4.89 -14.99 10.72
CA ALA A 173 5.76 -14.17 11.56
C ALA A 173 5.56 -14.46 13.06
N ALA A 174 4.32 -14.64 13.50
CA ALA A 174 4.00 -15.00 14.88
C ALA A 174 4.56 -16.39 15.27
N GLN A 175 4.40 -17.39 14.39
CA GLN A 175 4.96 -18.72 14.62
C GLN A 175 6.50 -18.71 14.63
N LYS A 176 7.12 -17.93 13.75
CA LYS A 176 8.57 -17.77 13.67
C LYS A 176 9.12 -17.12 14.94
N GLU A 177 8.47 -16.06 15.44
CA GLU A 177 8.84 -15.42 16.72
C GLU A 177 8.80 -16.41 17.89
N GLU A 178 7.73 -17.23 17.97
CA GLU A 178 7.58 -18.23 19.05
C GLU A 178 8.66 -19.31 18.95
N ALA A 179 8.93 -19.82 17.74
CA ALA A 179 10.00 -20.79 17.55
C ALA A 179 11.39 -20.21 17.89
N CYS A 180 11.65 -18.96 17.50
CA CYS A 180 12.91 -18.30 17.82
C CYS A 180 13.08 -18.03 19.32
N LYS A 181 12.01 -17.70 20.07
CA LYS A 181 12.02 -17.60 21.53
C LYS A 181 12.46 -18.92 22.18
N LYS A 182 11.83 -20.04 21.77
CA LYS A 182 12.21 -21.37 22.27
C LYS A 182 13.66 -21.71 21.95
N GLN A 183 14.14 -21.33 20.76
CA GLN A 183 15.53 -21.53 20.36
C GLN A 183 16.51 -20.74 21.24
N VAL A 184 16.16 -19.49 21.62
CA VAL A 184 16.96 -18.68 22.55
C VAL A 184 17.05 -19.36 23.92
N ASP A 185 15.93 -19.87 24.44
CA ASP A 185 15.88 -20.55 25.74
C ASP A 185 16.76 -21.81 25.74
N GLU A 186 16.67 -22.64 24.70
CA GLU A 186 17.50 -23.85 24.56
C GLU A 186 18.99 -23.52 24.41
N LEU A 187 19.34 -22.50 23.62
CA LEU A 187 20.73 -22.09 23.45
C LEU A 187 21.30 -21.44 24.73
N THR A 188 20.48 -20.76 25.51
CA THR A 188 20.88 -20.25 26.82
C THR A 188 21.22 -21.40 27.77
N THR A 189 20.37 -22.39 27.84
CA THR A 189 20.60 -23.61 28.62
C THR A 189 21.85 -24.36 28.14
N ALA A 190 22.03 -24.51 26.85
CA ALA A 190 23.21 -25.13 26.25
C ALA A 190 24.49 -24.39 26.59
N LEU A 191 24.48 -23.04 26.53
CA LEU A 191 25.61 -22.21 26.88
C LEU A 191 26.00 -22.37 28.37
N ASP A 192 25.02 -22.39 29.28
CA ASP A 192 25.28 -22.54 30.72
C ASP A 192 25.79 -23.94 31.04
N ASN A 193 25.26 -24.98 30.41
CA ASN A 193 25.80 -26.34 30.55
C ASN A 193 27.24 -26.42 30.02
N THR A 194 27.54 -25.80 28.88
CA THR A 194 28.90 -25.80 28.31
C THR A 194 29.87 -25.04 29.20
N LYS A 195 29.47 -23.93 29.83
CA LYS A 195 30.29 -23.20 30.82
C LYS A 195 30.57 -24.04 32.07
N MET A 196 29.54 -24.74 32.60
CA MET A 196 29.73 -25.65 33.75
C MET A 196 30.68 -26.78 33.40
N LEU A 197 30.56 -27.42 32.25
CA LEU A 197 31.47 -28.47 31.80
C LEU A 197 32.89 -27.93 31.64
N PHE A 198 33.06 -26.74 31.09
CA PHE A 198 34.37 -26.10 30.98
C PHE A 198 35.03 -25.84 32.32
N GLN A 199 34.23 -25.47 33.35
CA GLN A 199 34.76 -25.22 34.73
C GLN A 199 35.10 -26.49 35.50
N HIS A 200 34.38 -27.58 35.25
CA HIS A 200 34.46 -28.81 36.07
C HIS A 200 35.01 -30.02 35.33
N SER A 201 35.24 -29.96 34.03
CA SER A 201 35.70 -31.08 33.20
C SER A 201 36.92 -30.69 32.34
N THR A 202 37.87 -31.61 32.24
CA THR A 202 39.07 -31.44 31.39
C THR A 202 38.78 -31.73 29.88
N GLY A 203 37.55 -32.11 29.55
CA GLY A 203 37.20 -32.55 28.19
C GLY A 203 36.57 -31.48 27.30
N THR A 204 36.09 -30.35 27.86
CA THR A 204 35.40 -29.31 27.07
C THR A 204 36.38 -28.20 26.67
N SER A 205 36.39 -27.86 25.41
CA SER A 205 37.26 -26.81 24.86
C SER A 205 36.64 -25.42 25.06
N TYR A 206 37.44 -24.40 25.37
CA TYR A 206 37.01 -23.00 25.35
C TYR A 206 36.35 -22.59 24.01
N LEU A 207 36.77 -23.25 22.93
CA LEU A 207 36.16 -23.03 21.59
C LEU A 207 34.68 -23.40 21.55
N GLU A 208 34.27 -24.47 22.23
CA GLU A 208 32.86 -24.88 22.28
C GLU A 208 32.01 -23.85 23.00
N THR A 209 32.51 -23.30 24.14
CA THR A 209 31.82 -22.22 24.85
C THR A 209 31.68 -20.96 23.99
N LEU A 210 32.75 -20.61 23.25
CA LEU A 210 32.74 -19.46 22.36
C LEU A 210 31.73 -19.64 21.20
N THR A 211 31.68 -20.86 20.66
CA THR A 211 30.74 -21.19 19.56
C THR A 211 29.27 -21.15 20.02
N ALA A 212 29.00 -21.71 21.22
CA ALA A 212 27.68 -21.64 21.84
C ALA A 212 27.23 -20.19 22.09
N GLN A 213 28.16 -19.36 22.61
CA GLN A 213 27.89 -17.93 22.83
C GLN A 213 27.62 -17.18 21.53
N GLN A 214 28.38 -17.45 20.49
CA GLN A 214 28.18 -16.84 19.17
C GLN A 214 26.81 -17.22 18.58
N SER A 215 26.43 -18.51 18.67
CA SER A 215 25.13 -19.00 18.22
C SER A 215 23.98 -18.33 18.98
N LEU A 216 24.09 -18.18 20.30
CA LEU A 216 23.09 -17.49 21.12
C LEU A 216 22.92 -16.03 20.68
N ILE A 217 24.01 -15.27 20.51
CA ILE A 217 23.96 -13.88 20.06
C ILE A 217 23.28 -13.77 18.70
N GLN A 218 23.59 -14.68 17.78
CA GLN A 218 23.00 -14.67 16.44
C GLN A 218 21.48 -14.89 16.48
N VAL A 219 21.02 -15.83 17.29
CA VAL A 219 19.58 -16.09 17.44
C VAL A 219 18.88 -14.97 18.19
N GLN A 220 19.51 -14.34 19.19
CA GLN A 220 18.97 -13.15 19.84
C GLN A 220 18.77 -11.99 18.88
N LEU A 221 19.72 -11.75 17.97
CA LEU A 221 19.56 -10.74 16.90
C LEU A 221 18.43 -11.11 15.94
N SER A 222 18.32 -12.40 15.57
CA SER A 222 17.20 -12.88 14.76
C SER A 222 15.85 -12.68 15.45
N LEU A 223 15.76 -12.92 16.76
CA LEU A 223 14.54 -12.71 17.53
C LEU A 223 14.07 -11.25 17.48
N ILE A 224 15.00 -10.30 17.55
CA ILE A 224 14.68 -8.88 17.42
C ILE A 224 14.11 -8.61 16.03
N SER A 225 14.75 -9.13 14.97
CA SER A 225 14.23 -9.01 13.59
C SER A 225 12.83 -9.61 13.45
N ASP A 226 12.62 -10.82 13.99
CA ASP A 226 11.34 -11.52 13.91
C ASP A 226 10.20 -10.76 14.63
N LYS A 227 10.51 -10.08 15.75
CA LYS A 227 9.56 -9.18 16.41
C LYS A 227 9.18 -7.99 15.54
N PHE A 228 10.13 -7.40 14.83
CA PHE A 228 9.86 -6.32 13.88
C PHE A 228 9.06 -6.82 12.69
N ASP A 229 9.40 -7.98 12.14
CA ASP A 229 8.67 -8.60 11.02
C ASP A 229 7.20 -8.85 11.37
N LYS A 230 6.91 -9.28 12.61
CA LYS A 230 5.53 -9.45 13.10
C LYS A 230 4.78 -8.12 13.16
N VAL A 231 5.40 -7.05 13.68
CA VAL A 231 4.79 -5.72 13.73
C VAL A 231 4.54 -5.19 12.32
N GLN A 232 5.52 -5.35 11.42
CA GLN A 232 5.36 -4.95 10.03
C GLN A 232 4.23 -5.72 9.34
N ALA A 233 4.12 -7.03 9.59
CA ALA A 233 3.02 -7.84 9.07
C ALA A 233 1.65 -7.40 9.61
N ALA A 234 1.58 -6.98 10.89
CA ALA A 234 0.37 -6.40 11.45
C ALA A 234 -0.01 -5.08 10.75
N ILE A 235 0.95 -4.19 10.52
CA ILE A 235 0.74 -2.93 9.80
C ILE A 235 0.26 -3.20 8.37
N ASN A 236 0.90 -4.15 7.67
CA ASN A 236 0.50 -4.55 6.31
C ASN A 236 -0.94 -5.10 6.29
N LEU A 237 -1.34 -5.83 7.33
CA LEU A 237 -2.70 -6.33 7.45
C LEU A 237 -3.71 -5.20 7.65
N TYR A 238 -3.40 -4.20 8.50
CA TYR A 238 -4.25 -3.01 8.65
C TYR A 238 -4.35 -2.19 7.37
N GLN A 239 -3.28 -2.12 6.60
CA GLN A 239 -3.29 -1.41 5.31
C GLN A 239 -4.09 -2.15 4.23
N ALA A 240 -4.16 -3.49 4.32
CA ALA A 240 -4.87 -4.33 3.36
C ALA A 240 -6.38 -4.40 3.63
N LEU A 241 -6.82 -4.05 4.85
CA LEU A 241 -8.24 -4.02 5.27
C LEU A 241 -8.89 -2.67 4.97
#